data_6ee2b20a08b9dc54d27057891267c6c6
#
_entry.id   6ee2b20a08b9dc54d27057891267c6c6
#
_cell.length_a   1.000
_cell.length_b   1.000
_cell.length_c   1.000
_cell.angle_alpha   90.00
_cell.angle_beta   90.00
_cell.angle_gamma   90.00
#
_symmetry.space_group_name_H-M   'P 1'
#
loop_
_entity.id
_entity.type
_entity.pdbx_description
1 polymer ?
#
loop_
_entity_poly.entity_id
_entity_poly.type
_entity_poly.pdbx_seq_one_letter_code
_entity_poly.pdbx_strand_id
1 'polypeptide(L)'
;MNESYWQKTSQHPCFKQLNKDIKTDILIIGGGLSGISCAYQLKETGKKITVVEKDLLGGHTSGHTTAKITLLQDLIYQKLVKHYNIETAYLYYRSQKEAMRGIKDLIEKEKIDCCLKECTMSLYTDDLKNVEKLEKEQHCLQLFGENVFDNQKHLKTISLHHQYIFHPLKYLYHLVECCQKENVQFYEHSRVDKIIKRKNDFLVYVQGHRIICQDLIHASRYPFIKKGFYFLKMFQSLESVDLKQRTGNQCTLSI
;
A
#
# COMPACT_ATOMS: atom_id res chain seq x y z
N MET A 1 9.51 1.99 -18.00
CA MET A 1 8.92 0.78 -17.40
C MET A 1 7.80 0.31 -18.30
N ASN A 2 7.66 -0.99 -18.53
CA ASN A 2 6.53 -1.50 -19.29
C ASN A 2 5.24 -1.26 -18.49
N GLU A 3 4.17 -0.94 -19.20
CA GLU A 3 2.85 -0.73 -18.63
C GLU A 3 2.34 -2.03 -17.98
N SER A 4 1.88 -1.97 -16.73
CA SER A 4 1.40 -3.14 -15.99
C SER A 4 -0.01 -3.55 -16.47
N TYR A 5 -0.42 -4.79 -16.12
CA TYR A 5 -1.79 -5.24 -16.35
C TYR A 5 -2.82 -4.27 -15.75
N TRP A 6 -2.56 -3.76 -14.55
CA TRP A 6 -3.46 -2.85 -13.85
C TRP A 6 -3.62 -1.51 -14.57
N GLN A 7 -2.54 -0.99 -15.13
CA GLN A 7 -2.55 0.25 -15.93
C GLN A 7 -3.31 0.07 -17.24
N LYS A 8 -3.12 -1.07 -17.92
CA LYS A 8 -3.82 -1.38 -19.17
C LYS A 8 -5.31 -1.58 -19.03
N THR A 9 -5.76 -1.99 -17.84
CA THR A 9 -7.16 -2.40 -17.60
C THR A 9 -7.93 -1.43 -16.71
N SER A 10 -7.37 -0.24 -16.45
CA SER A 10 -8.02 0.84 -15.71
C SER A 10 -8.00 2.14 -16.50
N GLN A 11 -9.02 2.96 -16.30
CA GLN A 11 -9.06 4.30 -16.86
C GLN A 11 -8.45 5.29 -15.87
N HIS A 12 -7.30 5.87 -16.26
CA HIS A 12 -6.59 6.83 -15.42
C HIS A 12 -7.31 8.18 -15.38
N PRO A 13 -7.64 8.73 -14.19
CA PRO A 13 -8.10 10.10 -14.08
C PRO A 13 -6.93 11.06 -14.31
N CYS A 14 -7.04 11.98 -15.24
CA CYS A 14 -5.97 12.91 -15.59
C CYS A 14 -6.05 14.17 -14.75
N PHE A 15 -4.95 14.54 -14.11
CA PHE A 15 -4.84 15.79 -13.35
C PHE A 15 -3.74 16.67 -13.92
N LYS A 16 -3.99 18.00 -13.89
CA LYS A 16 -3.00 18.98 -14.33
C LYS A 16 -1.82 19.08 -13.39
N GLN A 17 -0.70 19.49 -13.92
CA GLN A 17 0.46 19.89 -13.16
C GLN A 17 0.18 21.15 -12.34
N LEU A 18 0.82 21.27 -11.16
CA LEU A 18 0.81 22.51 -10.38
C LEU A 18 1.53 23.62 -11.19
N ASN A 19 0.82 24.70 -11.46
CA ASN A 19 1.30 25.82 -12.29
C ASN A 19 1.19 27.19 -11.61
N LYS A 20 0.94 27.22 -10.31
CA LYS A 20 0.85 28.45 -9.49
C LYS A 20 1.13 28.16 -8.02
N ASP A 21 1.44 29.21 -7.28
CA ASP A 21 1.53 29.16 -5.82
C ASP A 21 0.14 28.92 -5.22
N ILE A 22 0.06 28.04 -4.23
CA ILE A 22 -1.19 27.72 -3.52
C ILE A 22 -1.01 27.67 -2.01
N LYS A 23 -2.13 27.79 -1.29
CA LYS A 23 -2.24 27.50 0.14
C LYS A 23 -3.26 26.38 0.37
N THR A 24 -2.93 25.47 1.25
CA THR A 24 -3.78 24.36 1.66
C THR A 24 -3.62 24.11 3.15
N ASP A 25 -4.57 23.45 3.82
CA ASP A 25 -4.40 23.11 5.23
C ASP A 25 -3.53 21.87 5.36
N ILE A 26 -3.82 20.83 4.55
CA ILE A 26 -3.08 19.57 4.54
C ILE A 26 -2.48 19.35 3.15
N LEU A 27 -1.18 19.14 3.10
CA LEU A 27 -0.49 18.70 1.90
C LEU A 27 -0.09 17.23 2.03
N ILE A 28 -0.50 16.40 1.07
CA ILE A 28 -0.10 15.00 0.96
C ILE A 28 0.87 14.86 -0.21
N ILE A 29 2.06 14.34 0.06
CA ILE A 29 3.10 14.10 -0.96
C ILE A 29 3.12 12.61 -1.32
N GLY A 30 2.70 12.29 -2.53
CA GLY A 30 2.62 10.94 -3.06
C GLY A 30 1.18 10.50 -3.32
N GLY A 31 0.90 10.18 -4.58
CA GLY A 31 -0.41 9.77 -5.10
C GLY A 31 -0.58 8.24 -5.21
N GLY A 32 0.12 7.45 -4.40
CA GLY A 32 -0.07 6.00 -4.29
C GLY A 32 -1.21 5.63 -3.33
N LEU A 33 -1.42 4.31 -3.12
CA LEU A 33 -2.46 3.80 -2.22
C LEU A 33 -2.42 4.47 -0.84
N SER A 34 -1.25 4.63 -0.23
CA SER A 34 -1.13 5.26 1.09
C SER A 34 -1.59 6.72 1.10
N GLY A 35 -1.13 7.53 0.14
CA GLY A 35 -1.49 8.96 0.08
C GLY A 35 -2.96 9.18 -0.24
N ILE A 36 -3.51 8.41 -1.18
CA ILE A 36 -4.93 8.49 -1.54
C ILE A 36 -5.83 7.98 -0.39
N SER A 37 -5.43 6.91 0.32
CA SER A 37 -6.15 6.46 1.51
C SER A 37 -6.14 7.52 2.62
N CYS A 38 -5.02 8.22 2.85
CA CYS A 38 -4.96 9.34 3.78
C CYS A 38 -5.90 10.48 3.35
N ALA A 39 -5.89 10.86 2.07
CA ALA A 39 -6.78 11.89 1.53
C ALA A 39 -8.25 11.52 1.74
N TYR A 40 -8.61 10.26 1.46
CA TYR A 40 -9.97 9.74 1.65
C TYR A 40 -10.41 9.83 3.12
N GLN A 41 -9.57 9.41 4.07
CA GLN A 41 -9.90 9.46 5.50
C GLN A 41 -10.06 10.89 6.02
N LEU A 42 -9.40 11.86 5.40
CA LEU A 42 -9.41 13.25 5.81
C LEU A 42 -10.44 14.12 5.05
N LYS A 43 -11.05 13.60 3.97
CA LYS A 43 -11.89 14.39 3.05
C LYS A 43 -13.08 15.12 3.70
N GLU A 44 -13.62 14.56 4.79
CA GLU A 44 -14.79 15.08 5.49
C GLU A 44 -14.42 15.98 6.70
N THR A 45 -13.15 16.31 6.89
CA THR A 45 -12.69 17.14 8.02
C THR A 45 -12.96 18.64 7.87
N GLY A 46 -13.48 19.08 6.72
CA GLY A 46 -13.64 20.50 6.38
C GLY A 46 -12.33 21.24 6.07
N LYS A 47 -11.18 20.55 6.14
CA LYS A 47 -9.87 21.10 5.78
C LYS A 47 -9.65 21.07 4.28
N LYS A 48 -8.97 22.08 3.75
CA LYS A 48 -8.50 22.09 2.37
C LYS A 48 -7.34 21.11 2.21
N ILE A 49 -7.52 20.06 1.40
CA ILE A 49 -6.54 19.00 1.18
C ILE A 49 -6.01 19.09 -0.24
N THR A 50 -4.69 18.95 -0.38
CA THR A 50 -4.03 18.90 -1.68
C THR A 50 -3.10 17.68 -1.72
N VAL A 51 -3.19 16.90 -2.77
CA VAL A 51 -2.29 15.78 -3.07
C VAL A 51 -1.40 16.17 -4.25
N VAL A 52 -0.09 15.98 -4.11
CA VAL A 52 0.87 16.18 -5.20
C VAL A 52 1.61 14.87 -5.49
N GLU A 53 1.66 14.49 -6.77
CA GLU A 53 2.39 13.32 -7.26
C GLU A 53 3.41 13.76 -8.31
N LYS A 54 4.60 13.18 -8.25
CA LYS A 54 5.69 13.52 -9.18
C LYS A 54 5.44 13.04 -10.61
N ASP A 55 4.71 11.93 -10.75
CA ASP A 55 4.34 11.33 -12.03
C ASP A 55 2.81 11.20 -12.10
N LEU A 56 2.26 10.01 -12.33
CA LEU A 56 0.83 9.72 -12.36
C LEU A 56 0.36 9.09 -11.05
N LEU A 57 -0.87 9.38 -10.65
CA LEU A 57 -1.49 8.72 -9.48
C LEU A 57 -1.51 7.21 -9.67
N GLY A 58 -1.01 6.48 -8.68
CA GLY A 58 -0.90 5.03 -8.75
C GLY A 58 0.14 4.48 -9.73
N GLY A 59 0.87 5.33 -10.45
CA GLY A 59 1.74 4.95 -11.56
C GLY A 59 2.98 4.12 -11.20
N HIS A 60 3.36 4.09 -9.93
CA HIS A 60 4.53 3.34 -9.44
C HIS A 60 4.15 2.04 -8.74
N THR A 61 4.61 1.84 -7.51
CA THR A 61 4.43 0.59 -6.73
C THR A 61 2.96 0.16 -6.66
N SER A 62 2.02 1.10 -6.51
CA SER A 62 0.58 0.81 -6.45
C SER A 62 0.05 0.21 -7.75
N GLY A 63 0.56 0.67 -8.89
CA GLY A 63 0.22 0.14 -10.22
C GLY A 63 1.02 -1.09 -10.64
N HIS A 64 1.98 -1.55 -9.82
CA HIS A 64 2.84 -2.72 -10.11
C HIS A 64 2.83 -3.73 -8.96
N THR A 65 1.82 -3.69 -8.12
CA THR A 65 1.66 -4.62 -7.00
C THR A 65 1.12 -5.98 -7.45
N THR A 66 1.35 -7.02 -6.65
CA THR A 66 0.71 -8.33 -6.82
C THR A 66 -0.76 -8.34 -6.41
N ALA A 67 -1.28 -7.20 -5.93
CA ALA A 67 -2.69 -6.95 -5.64
C ALA A 67 -3.33 -7.93 -4.65
N LYS A 68 -2.59 -8.34 -3.65
CA LYS A 68 -3.04 -9.23 -2.59
C LYS A 68 -3.37 -8.45 -1.32
N ILE A 69 -4.48 -8.80 -0.69
CA ILE A 69 -4.84 -8.37 0.65
C ILE A 69 -4.77 -9.63 1.52
N THR A 70 -3.67 -9.80 2.26
CA THR A 70 -3.37 -11.06 2.93
C THR A 70 -2.56 -10.86 4.21
N LEU A 71 -2.76 -11.78 5.16
CA LEU A 71 -1.95 -11.90 6.36
C LEU A 71 -0.63 -12.63 6.09
N LEU A 72 -0.52 -13.38 4.98
CA LEU A 72 0.72 -14.04 4.56
C LEU A 72 1.61 -13.06 3.81
N GLN A 73 2.48 -12.37 4.54
CA GLN A 73 3.40 -11.35 4.02
C GLN A 73 4.86 -11.83 4.17
N ASP A 74 5.28 -12.83 3.39
CA ASP A 74 6.55 -13.52 3.59
C ASP A 74 6.62 -14.10 5.03
N LEU A 75 7.78 -14.13 5.64
CA LEU A 75 8.03 -14.66 6.99
C LEU A 75 8.05 -13.53 8.04
N ILE A 76 7.04 -12.62 8.02
CA ILE A 76 7.09 -11.38 8.81
C ILE A 76 6.94 -11.62 10.30
N TYR A 77 6.03 -12.52 10.72
CA TYR A 77 5.70 -12.68 12.14
C TYR A 77 6.86 -13.30 12.91
N GLN A 78 7.47 -14.36 12.38
CA GLN A 78 8.65 -14.95 13.01
C GLN A 78 9.85 -13.97 13.04
N LYS A 79 9.99 -13.09 12.01
CA LYS A 79 11.02 -12.05 12.01
C LYS A 79 10.75 -11.02 13.11
N LEU A 80 9.49 -10.61 13.32
CA LEU A 80 9.11 -9.68 14.38
C LEU A 80 9.32 -10.30 15.78
N VAL A 81 8.95 -11.57 15.97
CA VAL A 81 9.21 -12.28 17.22
C VAL A 81 10.70 -12.34 17.52
N LYS A 82 11.52 -12.66 16.51
CA LYS A 82 12.98 -12.77 16.65
C LYS A 82 13.65 -11.43 16.99
N HIS A 83 13.20 -10.33 16.38
CA HIS A 83 13.84 -9.02 16.55
C HIS A 83 13.27 -8.18 17.68
N TYR A 84 12.05 -8.48 18.11
CA TYR A 84 11.36 -7.77 19.19
C TYR A 84 10.81 -8.77 20.21
N ASN A 85 9.53 -9.14 20.12
CA ASN A 85 8.85 -10.10 20.98
C ASN A 85 7.51 -10.54 20.36
N ILE A 86 6.83 -11.48 21.01
CA ILE A 86 5.56 -12.02 20.53
C ILE A 86 4.43 -10.97 20.58
N GLU A 87 4.42 -10.07 21.56
CA GLU A 87 3.43 -9.02 21.72
C GLU A 87 3.49 -8.04 20.54
N THR A 88 4.69 -7.64 20.13
CA THR A 88 4.90 -6.77 18.97
C THR A 88 4.42 -7.45 17.67
N ALA A 89 4.73 -8.73 17.49
CA ALA A 89 4.26 -9.51 16.34
C ALA A 89 2.72 -9.63 16.34
N TYR A 90 2.11 -9.84 17.50
CA TYR A 90 0.66 -9.90 17.64
C TYR A 90 -0.02 -8.56 17.36
N LEU A 91 0.54 -7.44 17.83
CA LEU A 91 0.03 -6.10 17.51
C LEU A 91 0.10 -5.81 16.02
N TYR A 92 1.20 -6.20 15.36
CA TYR A 92 1.31 -6.09 13.89
C TYR A 92 0.25 -6.94 13.19
N TYR A 93 0.10 -8.22 13.59
CA TYR A 93 -0.93 -9.10 13.04
C TYR A 93 -2.33 -8.49 13.19
N ARG A 94 -2.68 -8.00 14.38
CA ARG A 94 -3.98 -7.34 14.61
C ARG A 94 -4.19 -6.15 13.69
N SER A 95 -3.18 -5.30 13.54
CA SER A 95 -3.27 -4.14 12.65
C SER A 95 -3.51 -4.54 11.19
N GLN A 96 -2.88 -5.63 10.71
CA GLN A 96 -3.11 -6.15 9.37
C GLN A 96 -4.52 -6.73 9.21
N LYS A 97 -5.02 -7.46 10.22
CA LYS A 97 -6.37 -8.01 10.21
C LYS A 97 -7.45 -6.91 10.22
N GLU A 98 -7.26 -5.87 11.01
CA GLU A 98 -8.12 -4.68 11.03
C GLU A 98 -8.07 -3.92 9.69
N ALA A 99 -6.89 -3.78 9.09
CA ALA A 99 -6.73 -3.15 7.77
C ALA A 99 -7.45 -3.93 6.66
N MET A 100 -7.33 -5.27 6.64
CA MET A 100 -8.07 -6.13 5.71
C MET A 100 -9.58 -5.92 5.83
N ARG A 101 -10.11 -5.91 7.07
CA ARG A 101 -11.53 -5.63 7.34
C ARG A 101 -11.93 -4.24 6.85
N GLY A 102 -11.15 -3.22 7.23
CA GLY A 102 -11.43 -1.84 6.84
C GLY A 102 -11.45 -1.62 5.32
N ILE A 103 -10.57 -2.31 4.58
CA ILE A 103 -10.60 -2.27 3.10
C ILE A 103 -11.89 -2.88 2.56
N LYS A 104 -12.33 -4.03 3.08
CA LYS A 104 -13.59 -4.67 2.68
C LYS A 104 -14.79 -3.77 2.97
N ASP A 105 -14.89 -3.29 4.20
CA ASP A 105 -15.98 -2.41 4.64
C ASP A 105 -16.04 -1.15 3.76
N LEU A 106 -14.89 -0.62 3.37
CA LEU A 106 -14.80 0.54 2.48
C LEU A 106 -15.27 0.22 1.05
N ILE A 107 -14.86 -0.93 0.52
CA ILE A 107 -15.30 -1.38 -0.81
C ILE A 107 -16.82 -1.55 -0.84
N GLU A 108 -17.41 -2.12 0.19
CA GLU A 108 -18.86 -2.28 0.33
C GLU A 108 -19.57 -0.94 0.49
N LYS A 109 -19.08 -0.08 1.41
CA LYS A 109 -19.65 1.25 1.70
C LYS A 109 -19.69 2.13 0.44
N GLU A 110 -18.58 2.23 -0.26
CA GLU A 110 -18.46 3.09 -1.45
C GLU A 110 -18.87 2.37 -2.75
N LYS A 111 -19.28 1.08 -2.69
CA LYS A 111 -19.65 0.25 -3.83
C LYS A 111 -18.58 0.21 -4.93
N ILE A 112 -17.34 0.00 -4.52
CA ILE A 112 -16.17 0.06 -5.42
C ILE A 112 -16.11 -1.18 -6.31
N ASP A 113 -16.26 -1.03 -7.61
CA ASP A 113 -16.02 -2.11 -8.58
C ASP A 113 -14.52 -2.30 -8.84
N CYS A 114 -13.85 -2.95 -7.90
CA CYS A 114 -12.42 -3.28 -7.99
C CYS A 114 -12.16 -4.78 -8.14
N CYS A 115 -13.13 -5.56 -8.61
CA CYS A 115 -13.00 -7.01 -8.81
C CYS A 115 -12.51 -7.73 -7.54
N LEU A 116 -12.95 -7.31 -6.35
CA LEU A 116 -12.59 -7.97 -5.10
C LEU A 116 -13.04 -9.42 -5.11
N LYS A 117 -12.10 -10.34 -4.90
CA LYS A 117 -12.37 -11.78 -4.87
C LYS A 117 -11.71 -12.41 -3.67
N GLU A 118 -12.49 -13.19 -2.93
CA GLU A 118 -11.97 -14.03 -1.86
C GLU A 118 -11.23 -15.24 -2.42
N CYS A 119 -10.13 -15.60 -1.80
CA CYS A 119 -9.30 -16.73 -2.20
C CYS A 119 -8.55 -17.33 -1.02
N THR A 120 -7.94 -18.48 -1.24
CA THR A 120 -6.93 -19.06 -0.36
C THR A 120 -5.56 -18.57 -0.79
N MET A 121 -4.77 -18.06 0.17
CA MET A 121 -3.36 -17.73 -0.04
C MET A 121 -2.48 -18.78 0.59
N SER A 122 -1.41 -19.13 -0.11
CA SER A 122 -0.42 -20.09 0.37
C SER A 122 1.00 -19.56 0.21
N LEU A 123 1.81 -19.84 1.21
CA LEU A 123 3.25 -19.63 1.22
C LEU A 123 3.91 -20.99 1.31
N TYR A 124 4.85 -21.32 0.42
CA TYR A 124 5.43 -22.66 0.34
C TYR A 124 6.92 -22.62 0.07
N THR A 125 7.57 -23.74 0.34
CA THR A 125 8.95 -23.99 -0.04
C THR A 125 9.17 -25.44 -0.47
N ASP A 126 10.09 -25.60 -1.42
CA ASP A 126 10.66 -26.89 -1.82
C ASP A 126 12.15 -27.01 -1.42
N ASP A 127 12.66 -26.06 -0.64
CA ASP A 127 14.00 -26.09 -0.04
C ASP A 127 13.92 -26.46 1.45
N LEU A 128 14.59 -27.56 1.82
CA LEU A 128 14.71 -28.03 3.21
C LEU A 128 15.21 -26.97 4.17
N LYS A 129 16.07 -26.05 3.73
CA LYS A 129 16.61 -24.95 4.56
C LYS A 129 15.56 -23.94 5.01
N ASN A 130 14.43 -23.88 4.32
CA ASN A 130 13.36 -22.95 4.61
C ASN A 130 12.18 -23.59 5.36
N VAL A 131 12.13 -24.93 5.49
CA VAL A 131 11.03 -25.64 6.19
C VAL A 131 10.87 -25.11 7.61
N GLU A 132 11.94 -25.11 8.40
CA GLU A 132 11.91 -24.61 9.79
C GLU A 132 11.41 -23.16 9.90
N LYS A 133 11.72 -22.33 8.92
CA LYS A 133 11.26 -20.93 8.90
C LYS A 133 9.74 -20.86 8.67
N LEU A 134 9.20 -21.70 7.75
CA LEU A 134 7.76 -21.77 7.54
C LEU A 134 7.03 -22.32 8.77
N GLU A 135 7.61 -23.33 9.45
CA GLU A 135 7.04 -23.87 10.68
C GLU A 135 6.95 -22.81 11.81
N LYS A 136 8.00 -21.99 11.95
CA LYS A 136 7.99 -20.86 12.90
C LYS A 136 6.92 -19.83 12.54
N GLU A 137 6.76 -19.51 11.27
CA GLU A 137 5.71 -18.60 10.80
C GLU A 137 4.31 -19.18 11.03
N GLN A 138 4.12 -20.47 10.71
CA GLN A 138 2.89 -21.20 11.01
C GLN A 138 2.55 -21.15 12.49
N HIS A 139 3.52 -21.42 13.35
CA HIS A 139 3.33 -21.39 14.80
C HIS A 139 2.88 -20.01 15.30
N CYS A 140 3.49 -18.94 14.80
CA CYS A 140 3.06 -17.57 15.14
C CYS A 140 1.59 -17.33 14.75
N LEU A 141 1.20 -17.67 13.51
CA LEU A 141 -0.17 -17.49 13.05
C LEU A 141 -1.18 -18.30 13.87
N GLN A 142 -0.84 -19.53 14.24
CA GLN A 142 -1.67 -20.38 15.10
C GLN A 142 -1.83 -19.81 16.52
N LEU A 143 -0.76 -19.27 17.11
CA LEU A 143 -0.81 -18.57 18.39
C LEU A 143 -1.69 -17.32 18.32
N PHE A 144 -1.79 -16.67 17.17
CA PHE A 144 -2.66 -15.51 16.94
C PHE A 144 -4.11 -15.90 16.62
N GLY A 145 -4.41 -17.19 16.57
CA GLY A 145 -5.76 -17.73 16.40
C GLY A 145 -6.16 -18.00 14.94
N GLU A 146 -5.19 -18.04 14.00
CA GLU A 146 -5.48 -18.40 12.62
C GLU A 146 -5.52 -19.93 12.42
N ASN A 147 -6.47 -20.37 11.61
CA ASN A 147 -6.56 -21.76 11.19
C ASN A 147 -5.66 -21.99 9.97
N VAL A 148 -4.41 -22.35 10.22
CA VAL A 148 -3.39 -22.58 9.20
C VAL A 148 -3.41 -24.04 8.78
N PHE A 149 -3.44 -24.31 7.49
CA PHE A 149 -3.40 -25.67 6.95
C PHE A 149 -2.32 -25.85 5.89
N ASP A 150 -1.92 -27.11 5.69
CA ASP A 150 -0.99 -27.54 4.66
C ASP A 150 -1.76 -28.24 3.53
N ASN A 151 -1.57 -27.80 2.29
CA ASN A 151 -2.22 -28.42 1.13
C ASN A 151 -1.41 -29.59 0.54
N GLN A 152 -0.26 -29.94 1.13
CA GLN A 152 0.61 -31.07 0.80
C GLN A 152 1.09 -31.13 -0.67
N LYS A 153 1.16 -29.97 -1.35
CA LYS A 153 1.63 -29.90 -2.74
C LYS A 153 3.13 -29.65 -2.88
N HIS A 154 3.75 -29.20 -1.80
CA HIS A 154 5.16 -28.84 -1.71
C HIS A 154 5.77 -29.46 -0.46
N LEU A 155 7.08 -29.35 -0.30
CA LEU A 155 7.79 -29.88 0.86
C LEU A 155 7.21 -29.33 2.18
N LYS A 156 6.87 -28.03 2.20
CA LYS A 156 6.12 -27.39 3.27
C LYS A 156 5.25 -26.29 2.70
N THR A 157 4.00 -26.23 3.15
CA THR A 157 3.04 -25.17 2.79
C THR A 157 2.35 -24.66 4.04
N ILE A 158 2.11 -23.36 4.10
CA ILE A 158 1.18 -22.73 5.05
C ILE A 158 0.11 -21.99 4.25
N SER A 159 -1.15 -22.24 4.55
CA SER A 159 -2.28 -21.69 3.81
C SER A 159 -3.29 -21.06 4.73
N LEU A 160 -3.90 -19.97 4.30
CA LEU A 160 -5.00 -19.28 4.97
C LEU A 160 -6.17 -19.09 4.01
N HIS A 161 -7.37 -19.39 4.49
CA HIS A 161 -8.63 -18.98 3.86
C HIS A 161 -8.94 -17.51 4.12
N HIS A 162 -9.97 -16.99 3.46
CA HIS A 162 -10.47 -15.61 3.64
C HIS A 162 -9.41 -14.54 3.40
N GLN A 163 -8.55 -14.78 2.43
CA GLN A 163 -7.65 -13.80 1.87
C GLN A 163 -8.26 -13.21 0.58
N TYR A 164 -7.74 -12.10 0.07
CA TYR A 164 -8.39 -11.42 -1.06
C TYR A 164 -7.37 -11.01 -2.11
N ILE A 165 -7.88 -10.94 -3.35
CA ILE A 165 -7.24 -10.26 -4.47
C ILE A 165 -8.19 -9.19 -5.00
N PHE A 166 -7.66 -8.12 -5.57
CA PHE A 166 -8.46 -7.01 -6.09
C PHE A 166 -7.72 -6.28 -7.23
N HIS A 167 -8.40 -5.36 -7.88
CA HIS A 167 -7.79 -4.50 -8.87
C HIS A 167 -7.35 -3.17 -8.22
N PRO A 168 -6.05 -2.98 -7.94
CA PRO A 168 -5.57 -1.89 -7.07
C PRO A 168 -5.80 -0.50 -7.65
N LEU A 169 -5.71 -0.33 -8.98
CA LEU A 169 -5.93 0.99 -9.60
C LEU A 169 -7.41 1.33 -9.72
N LYS A 170 -8.30 0.38 -9.97
CA LYS A 170 -9.75 0.63 -9.90
C LYS A 170 -10.16 1.09 -8.50
N TYR A 171 -9.65 0.41 -7.47
CA TYR A 171 -9.87 0.81 -6.08
C TYR A 171 -9.32 2.22 -5.81
N LEU A 172 -8.06 2.49 -6.17
CA LEU A 172 -7.41 3.78 -5.96
C LEU A 172 -8.16 4.92 -6.67
N TYR A 173 -8.53 4.75 -7.93
CA TYR A 173 -9.19 5.79 -8.72
C TYR A 173 -10.60 6.08 -8.22
N HIS A 174 -11.33 5.08 -7.75
CA HIS A 174 -12.61 5.31 -7.09
C HIS A 174 -12.47 6.16 -5.81
N LEU A 175 -11.44 5.90 -4.98
CA LEU A 175 -11.17 6.76 -3.82
C LEU A 175 -10.81 8.20 -4.24
N VAL A 176 -10.10 8.38 -5.35
CA VAL A 176 -9.82 9.70 -5.91
C VAL A 176 -11.11 10.42 -6.28
N GLU A 177 -12.06 9.74 -6.94
CA GLU A 177 -13.38 10.30 -7.27
C GLU A 177 -14.16 10.71 -6.01
N CYS A 178 -14.16 9.86 -4.97
CA CYS A 178 -14.75 10.21 -3.67
C CYS A 178 -14.11 11.46 -3.05
N CYS A 179 -12.78 11.57 -3.13
CA CYS A 179 -12.05 12.75 -2.65
C CYS A 179 -12.38 14.01 -3.45
N GLN A 180 -12.54 13.91 -4.78
CA GLN A 180 -12.90 15.04 -5.64
C GLN A 180 -14.29 15.62 -5.29
N LYS A 181 -15.25 14.76 -4.96
CA LYS A 181 -16.59 15.19 -4.50
C LYS A 181 -16.52 16.07 -3.24
N GLU A 182 -15.50 15.88 -2.42
CA GLU A 182 -15.22 16.66 -1.20
C GLU A 182 -14.14 17.74 -1.42
N ASN A 183 -13.95 18.16 -2.67
CA ASN A 183 -13.05 19.23 -3.07
C ASN A 183 -11.55 19.02 -2.76
N VAL A 184 -11.09 17.78 -2.57
CA VAL A 184 -9.66 17.47 -2.50
C VAL A 184 -9.02 17.78 -3.85
N GLN A 185 -7.91 18.50 -3.84
CA GLN A 185 -7.18 18.89 -5.05
C GLN A 185 -6.05 17.90 -5.34
N PHE A 186 -5.92 17.52 -6.62
CA PHE A 186 -4.87 16.62 -7.10
C PHE A 186 -4.03 17.30 -8.17
N TYR A 187 -2.71 17.11 -8.08
CA TYR A 187 -1.75 17.55 -9.08
C TYR A 187 -0.80 16.42 -9.41
N GLU A 188 -0.73 16.06 -10.68
CA GLU A 188 0.23 15.12 -11.24
C GLU A 188 1.44 15.85 -11.84
N HIS A 189 2.48 15.12 -12.20
CA HIS A 189 3.72 15.70 -12.72
C HIS A 189 4.26 16.86 -11.86
N SER A 190 4.02 16.79 -10.56
CA SER A 190 4.24 17.86 -9.57
C SER A 190 5.21 17.41 -8.48
N ARG A 191 6.48 17.22 -8.89
CA ARG A 191 7.52 16.74 -8.00
C ARG A 191 7.88 17.78 -6.93
N VAL A 192 7.87 17.34 -5.67
CA VAL A 192 8.38 18.15 -4.57
C VAL A 192 9.91 18.15 -4.59
N ASP A 193 10.51 19.35 -4.62
CA ASP A 193 11.96 19.55 -4.67
C ASP A 193 12.53 19.85 -3.29
N LYS A 194 11.81 20.63 -2.46
CA LYS A 194 12.30 21.06 -1.14
C LYS A 194 11.15 21.31 -0.17
N ILE A 195 11.37 20.97 1.09
CA ILE A 195 10.46 21.23 2.20
C ILE A 195 11.20 22.04 3.27
N ILE A 196 10.61 23.14 3.70
CA ILE A 196 11.10 23.97 4.78
C ILE A 196 10.03 24.00 5.87
N LYS A 197 10.34 23.46 7.06
CA LYS A 197 9.50 23.60 8.24
C LYS A 197 9.73 24.98 8.83
N ARG A 198 8.65 25.76 8.97
CA ARG A 198 8.62 27.04 9.66
C ARG A 198 8.00 26.88 11.05
N LYS A 199 7.84 27.97 11.80
CA LYS A 199 7.31 27.92 13.17
C LYS A 199 5.92 27.28 13.25
N ASN A 200 5.01 27.68 12.34
CA ASN A 200 3.59 27.30 12.39
C ASN A 200 3.11 26.57 11.13
N ASP A 201 3.94 26.39 10.10
CA ASP A 201 3.55 25.79 8.82
C ASP A 201 4.76 25.20 8.09
N PHE A 202 4.49 24.70 6.89
CA PHE A 202 5.50 24.23 5.96
C PHE A 202 5.46 25.05 4.67
N LEU A 203 6.65 25.39 4.15
CA LEU A 203 6.83 25.93 2.81
C LEU A 203 7.44 24.83 1.94
N VAL A 204 6.70 24.41 0.91
CA VAL A 204 7.06 23.31 0.01
C VAL A 204 7.25 23.86 -1.39
N TYR A 205 8.39 23.52 -2.01
CA TYR A 205 8.70 23.88 -3.38
C TYR A 205 8.39 22.71 -4.31
N VAL A 206 7.66 23.00 -5.38
CA VAL A 206 7.18 22.04 -6.36
C VAL A 206 7.45 22.62 -7.74
N GLN A 207 8.55 22.23 -8.39
CA GLN A 207 8.91 22.64 -9.75
C GLN A 207 8.79 24.17 -10.00
N GLY A 208 9.37 24.97 -9.12
CA GLY A 208 9.38 26.43 -9.22
C GLY A 208 8.19 27.13 -8.55
N HIS A 209 7.14 26.41 -8.17
CA HIS A 209 5.99 26.94 -7.44
C HIS A 209 6.07 26.64 -5.96
N ARG A 210 5.27 27.31 -5.15
CA ARG A 210 5.26 27.20 -3.69
C ARG A 210 3.90 26.73 -3.19
N ILE A 211 3.92 25.78 -2.26
CA ILE A 211 2.76 25.38 -1.47
C ILE A 211 3.03 25.73 -0.02
N ILE A 212 2.10 26.44 0.61
CA ILE A 212 2.10 26.71 2.05
C ILE A 212 1.03 25.83 2.67
N CYS A 213 1.37 25.00 3.66
CA CYS A 213 0.43 24.15 4.36
C CYS A 213 0.68 24.10 5.86
N GLN A 214 -0.37 23.89 6.66
CA GLN A 214 -0.27 23.72 8.11
C GLN A 214 0.26 22.34 8.48
N ASP A 215 -0.33 21.31 7.86
CA ASP A 215 0.03 19.90 8.06
C ASP A 215 0.61 19.30 6.78
N LEU A 216 1.57 18.39 6.94
CA LEU A 216 2.23 17.71 5.82
C LEU A 216 2.29 16.22 6.07
N ILE A 217 1.74 15.44 5.15
CA ILE A 217 1.80 13.98 5.12
C ILE A 217 2.77 13.55 4.01
N HIS A 218 3.80 12.80 4.39
CA HIS A 218 4.78 12.26 3.46
C HIS A 218 4.44 10.79 3.16
N ALA A 219 3.80 10.55 2.03
CA ALA A 219 3.35 9.23 1.58
C ALA A 219 4.12 8.70 0.35
N SER A 220 5.32 9.23 0.08
CA SER A 220 6.16 8.74 -1.01
C SER A 220 6.93 7.48 -0.60
N ARG A 221 7.20 6.59 -1.57
CA ARG A 221 7.92 5.33 -1.36
C ARG A 221 9.30 5.51 -0.72
N TYR A 222 10.01 6.54 -1.13
CA TYR A 222 11.36 6.81 -0.63
C TYR A 222 11.40 8.19 0.03
N PRO A 223 11.81 8.26 1.30
CA PRO A 223 11.95 9.55 1.98
C PRO A 223 13.11 10.34 1.37
N PHE A 224 12.81 11.42 0.67
CA PHE A 224 13.82 12.37 0.18
C PHE A 224 14.21 13.40 1.24
N ILE A 225 13.54 13.39 2.39
CA ILE A 225 13.91 14.22 3.56
C ILE A 225 15.09 13.53 4.25
N LYS A 226 16.26 14.16 4.20
CA LYS A 226 17.52 13.60 4.74
C LYS A 226 17.59 13.53 6.28
N LYS A 227 16.55 13.95 7.02
CA LYS A 227 16.50 13.85 8.48
C LYS A 227 16.38 12.39 8.93
N GLY A 228 17.31 11.94 9.80
CA GLY A 228 17.25 10.63 10.44
C GLY A 228 17.94 9.50 9.68
N PHE A 229 18.61 9.75 8.57
CA PHE A 229 19.37 8.75 7.79
C PHE A 229 18.56 7.49 7.40
N TYR A 230 17.23 7.60 7.30
CA TYR A 230 16.35 6.48 6.95
C TYR A 230 16.72 5.82 5.62
N PHE A 231 17.28 6.59 4.68
CA PHE A 231 17.75 6.07 3.39
C PHE A 231 18.85 5.02 3.52
N LEU A 232 19.65 5.03 4.59
CA LEU A 232 20.68 4.01 4.87
C LEU A 232 20.09 2.69 5.36
N LYS A 233 18.84 2.69 5.79
CA LYS A 233 18.13 1.49 6.31
C LYS A 233 17.14 0.91 5.32
N MET A 234 16.99 1.51 4.14
CA MET A 234 16.02 1.06 3.12
C MET A 234 16.76 0.43 1.95
N PHE A 235 16.47 -0.84 1.70
CA PHE A 235 16.92 -1.56 0.51
C PHE A 235 15.77 -1.59 -0.50
N GLN A 236 16.09 -1.40 -1.78
CA GLN A 236 15.15 -1.60 -2.88
C GLN A 236 15.62 -2.82 -3.66
N SER A 237 14.77 -3.84 -3.75
CA SER A 237 14.89 -4.92 -4.72
C SER A 237 13.81 -4.77 -5.78
N LEU A 238 14.15 -5.08 -7.03
CA LEU A 238 13.21 -5.24 -8.11
C LEU A 238 12.93 -6.73 -8.23
N GLU A 239 11.69 -7.11 -7.98
CA GLU A 239 11.22 -8.48 -8.21
C GLU A 239 10.31 -8.45 -9.43
N SER A 240 10.56 -9.34 -10.39
CA SER A 240 9.65 -9.58 -11.50
C SER A 240 8.71 -10.71 -11.11
N VAL A 241 7.40 -10.46 -11.18
CA VAL A 241 6.38 -11.48 -10.94
C VAL A 241 5.69 -11.76 -12.26
N ASP A 242 5.86 -12.98 -12.76
CA ASP A 242 5.08 -13.47 -13.89
C ASP A 242 3.69 -13.91 -13.41
N LEU A 243 2.68 -13.15 -13.77
CA LEU A 243 1.29 -13.52 -13.54
C LEU A 243 0.89 -14.60 -14.56
N LYS A 244 1.10 -15.87 -14.23
CA LYS A 244 0.46 -16.97 -14.97
C LYS A 244 -1.01 -17.05 -14.54
N GLN A 245 -1.91 -16.92 -15.51
CA GLN A 245 -3.34 -17.13 -15.30
C GLN A 245 -3.55 -18.61 -14.90
N ARG A 246 -3.74 -18.87 -13.61
CA ARG A 246 -4.16 -20.20 -13.12
C ARG A 246 -5.67 -20.22 -13.00
N THR A 247 -6.28 -21.21 -13.62
CA THR A 247 -7.71 -21.57 -13.42
C THR A 247 -7.87 -22.08 -11.99
N GLY A 248 -8.50 -21.28 -11.12
CA GLY A 248 -8.79 -21.65 -9.73
C GLY A 248 -8.61 -20.50 -8.73
N ASN A 249 -9.22 -20.65 -7.55
CA ASN A 249 -9.22 -19.65 -6.47
C ASN A 249 -7.99 -19.73 -5.55
N GLN A 250 -6.83 -20.18 -6.04
CA GLN A 250 -5.60 -20.31 -5.24
C GLN A 250 -4.52 -19.35 -5.74
N CYS A 251 -3.94 -18.58 -4.81
CA CYS A 251 -2.74 -17.78 -5.05
C CYS A 251 -1.59 -18.35 -4.20
N THR A 252 -0.44 -18.60 -4.82
CA THR A 252 0.72 -19.17 -4.14
C THR A 252 1.94 -18.26 -4.27
N LEU A 253 2.75 -18.22 -3.22
CA LEU A 253 4.06 -17.57 -3.17
C LEU A 253 5.11 -18.64 -2.80
N SER A 254 6.23 -18.70 -3.54
CA SER A 254 7.40 -19.47 -3.12
C SER A 254 8.35 -18.61 -2.30
N ILE A 255 9.06 -19.23 -1.37
CA ILE A 255 10.16 -18.64 -0.59
C ILE A 255 11.47 -19.32 -1.01
#